data_b2785396e8900f8fb0e582fa70c95201
#
_entry.id   b2785396e8900f8fb0e582fa70c95201
#
_cell.length_a   1.000
_cell.length_b   1.000
_cell.length_c   1.000
_cell.angle_alpha   90.00
_cell.angle_beta   90.00
_cell.angle_gamma   90.00
#
_symmetry.space_group_name_H-M   'P 1'
#
loop_
_entity.id
_entity.type
_entity.pdbx_description
1 polymer ?
#
loop_
_entity_poly.entity_id
_entity_poly.type
_entity_poly.pdbx_seq_one_letter_code
_entity_poly.pdbx_strand_id
1 'polypeptide(L)'
;MRKTLLALLALPLMAVSAVAMAQNTPVGSWTTIDDETGKPKSVVEIYEARDGTLAGRVDEILQSDRGPNPVCDKCSGANKDKPVKGMVILWGIKRKGNTWEGGKILDPASGKVYSVKVTPTEGGSKLEVRGFMGFSLLGRTQTWVRQ
;
A
#
# COMPACT_ATOMS: atom_id res chain seq x y z
N MET A 1 3.75 -52.00 -51.34
CA MET A 1 3.09 -51.61 -50.09
C MET A 1 3.96 -50.58 -49.40
N ARG A 2 3.58 -49.33 -49.46
CA ARG A 2 4.32 -48.23 -48.84
C ARG A 2 3.62 -47.88 -47.51
N LYS A 3 4.29 -48.13 -46.43
CA LYS A 3 3.84 -47.72 -45.07
C LYS A 3 4.30 -46.30 -44.82
N THR A 4 3.39 -45.34 -44.86
CA THR A 4 3.63 -43.95 -44.46
C THR A 4 3.53 -43.86 -42.93
N LEU A 5 4.68 -43.60 -42.30
CA LEU A 5 4.72 -43.20 -40.88
C LEU A 5 4.31 -41.72 -40.76
N LEU A 6 3.19 -41.46 -40.09
CA LEU A 6 2.84 -40.15 -39.63
C LEU A 6 3.61 -39.88 -38.31
N ALA A 7 4.59 -38.98 -38.35
CA ALA A 7 5.20 -38.47 -37.16
C ALA A 7 4.32 -37.35 -36.57
N LEU A 8 3.72 -37.60 -35.42
CA LEU A 8 3.07 -36.55 -34.62
C LEU A 8 4.15 -35.72 -33.95
N LEU A 9 4.34 -34.48 -34.41
CA LEU A 9 5.11 -33.48 -33.68
C LEU A 9 4.25 -32.94 -32.53
N ALA A 10 4.57 -33.36 -31.31
CA ALA A 10 4.03 -32.72 -30.12
C ALA A 10 4.82 -31.43 -29.84
N LEU A 11 4.19 -30.27 -30.08
CA LEU A 11 4.70 -28.99 -29.62
C LEU A 11 4.52 -28.88 -28.11
N PRO A 12 5.58 -28.58 -27.35
CA PRO A 12 5.42 -28.26 -25.93
C PRO A 12 4.76 -26.89 -25.79
N LEU A 13 3.61 -26.88 -25.14
CA LEU A 13 2.92 -25.65 -24.73
C LEU A 13 3.78 -24.98 -23.66
N MET A 14 4.57 -23.98 -24.02
CA MET A 14 5.23 -23.10 -23.08
C MET A 14 4.18 -22.17 -22.47
N ALA A 15 3.66 -22.55 -21.32
CA ALA A 15 2.88 -21.66 -20.48
C ALA A 15 3.82 -20.61 -19.88
N VAL A 16 3.90 -19.45 -20.52
CA VAL A 16 4.62 -18.29 -19.99
C VAL A 16 3.82 -17.77 -18.81
N SER A 17 4.34 -18.01 -17.60
CA SER A 17 3.78 -17.45 -16.37
C SER A 17 4.02 -15.94 -16.34
N ALA A 18 3.07 -15.16 -16.85
CA ALA A 18 3.11 -13.70 -16.87
C ALA A 18 2.73 -13.05 -15.51
N VAL A 19 2.81 -13.79 -14.39
CA VAL A 19 2.26 -13.37 -13.10
C VAL A 19 3.25 -12.63 -12.21
N ALA A 20 4.56 -12.65 -12.51
CA ALA A 20 5.58 -12.14 -11.57
C ALA A 20 5.79 -10.62 -11.59
N MET A 21 5.31 -9.88 -12.61
CA MET A 21 5.63 -8.45 -12.78
C MET A 21 4.60 -7.49 -12.17
N ALA A 22 3.39 -7.95 -11.82
CA ALA A 22 2.30 -7.10 -11.33
C ALA A 22 2.37 -6.78 -9.82
N GLN A 23 3.26 -7.41 -9.05
CA GLN A 23 3.25 -7.35 -7.58
C GLN A 23 4.29 -6.40 -6.95
N ASN A 24 5.14 -5.76 -7.74
CA ASN A 24 6.14 -4.80 -7.23
C ASN A 24 5.64 -3.35 -7.26
N THR A 25 4.37 -3.13 -7.03
CA THR A 25 3.77 -1.81 -6.93
C THR A 25 3.07 -1.64 -5.59
N PRO A 26 3.10 -0.44 -4.99
CA PRO A 26 2.29 -0.15 -3.81
C PRO A 26 0.79 -0.08 -4.10
N VAL A 27 0.38 0.01 -5.37
CA VAL A 27 -1.04 0.08 -5.73
C VAL A 27 -1.79 -1.18 -5.29
N GLY A 28 -2.92 -0.99 -4.64
CA GLY A 28 -3.77 -2.06 -4.13
C GLY A 28 -4.27 -1.82 -2.72
N SER A 29 -4.91 -2.82 -2.14
CA SER A 29 -5.47 -2.77 -0.80
C SER A 29 -4.53 -3.41 0.22
N TRP A 30 -4.36 -2.72 1.33
CA TRP A 30 -3.41 -3.08 2.38
C TRP A 30 -4.07 -3.08 3.74
N THR A 31 -3.86 -4.13 4.51
CA THR A 31 -4.21 -4.17 5.93
C THR A 31 -3.09 -3.54 6.74
N THR A 32 -3.40 -2.47 7.46
CA THR A 32 -2.47 -1.85 8.40
C THR A 32 -2.49 -2.60 9.71
N ILE A 33 -1.33 -2.73 10.34
CA ILE A 33 -1.15 -3.46 11.57
C ILE A 33 -0.83 -2.47 12.69
N ASP A 34 -1.51 -2.62 13.81
CA ASP A 34 -1.23 -1.85 15.02
C ASP A 34 0.10 -2.29 15.62
N ASP A 35 1.03 -1.36 15.82
CA ASP A 35 2.39 -1.68 16.28
C ASP A 35 2.46 -2.14 17.74
N GLU A 36 1.48 -1.74 18.54
CA GLU A 36 1.43 -2.10 19.96
C GLU A 36 0.81 -3.48 20.18
N THR A 37 -0.24 -3.79 19.43
CA THR A 37 -1.03 -5.00 19.62
C THR A 37 -0.76 -6.09 18.59
N GLY A 38 -0.16 -5.74 17.44
CA GLY A 38 0.03 -6.65 16.31
C GLY A 38 -1.27 -7.00 15.57
N LYS A 39 -2.38 -6.35 15.88
CA LYS A 39 -3.70 -6.63 15.30
C LYS A 39 -4.00 -5.78 14.07
N PRO A 40 -4.80 -6.29 13.13
CA PRO A 40 -5.30 -5.49 12.01
C PRO A 40 -6.06 -4.26 12.50
N LYS A 41 -5.74 -3.09 11.95
CA LYS A 41 -6.28 -1.79 12.38
C LYS A 41 -7.22 -1.16 11.35
N SER A 42 -6.81 -1.16 10.09
CA SER A 42 -7.58 -0.58 9.00
C SER A 42 -7.20 -1.20 7.66
N VAL A 43 -8.00 -0.95 6.66
CA VAL A 43 -7.66 -1.21 5.25
C VAL A 43 -7.41 0.12 4.58
N VAL A 44 -6.27 0.24 3.89
CA VAL A 44 -5.89 1.39 3.09
C VAL A 44 -5.78 0.98 1.64
N GLU A 45 -6.50 1.68 0.76
CA GLU A 45 -6.37 1.54 -0.67
C GLU A 45 -5.36 2.54 -1.20
N ILE A 46 -4.29 2.05 -1.84
CA ILE A 46 -3.32 2.89 -2.55
C ILE A 46 -3.67 2.87 -4.03
N TYR A 47 -3.76 4.03 -4.64
CA TYR A 47 -4.17 4.24 -6.02
C TYR A 47 -3.37 5.35 -6.68
N GLU A 48 -3.39 5.37 -8.01
CA GLU A 48 -2.80 6.46 -8.80
C GLU A 48 -3.75 7.66 -8.82
N ALA A 49 -3.25 8.81 -8.38
CA ALA A 49 -3.96 10.06 -8.43
C ALA A 49 -3.89 10.69 -9.84
N ARG A 50 -4.69 11.74 -10.08
CA ARG A 50 -4.78 12.39 -11.40
C ARG A 50 -3.46 13.00 -11.87
N ASP A 51 -2.59 13.41 -10.95
CA ASP A 51 -1.27 13.98 -11.25
C ASP A 51 -0.18 12.92 -11.49
N GLY A 52 -0.54 11.63 -11.48
CA GLY A 52 0.37 10.51 -11.68
C GLY A 52 1.14 10.07 -10.43
N THR A 53 0.97 10.76 -9.30
CA THR A 53 1.51 10.31 -8.01
C THR A 53 0.61 9.26 -7.39
N LEU A 54 1.11 8.51 -6.41
CA LEU A 54 0.28 7.60 -5.64
C LEU A 54 -0.29 8.31 -4.41
N ALA A 55 -1.54 7.97 -4.11
CA ALA A 55 -2.25 8.38 -2.91
C ALA A 55 -2.85 7.16 -2.23
N GLY A 56 -3.21 7.29 -0.96
CA GLY A 56 -3.87 6.22 -0.20
C GLY A 56 -4.98 6.78 0.68
N ARG A 57 -6.11 6.09 0.69
CA ARG A 57 -7.26 6.45 1.54
C ARG A 57 -7.61 5.30 2.47
N VAL A 58 -8.14 5.63 3.62
CA VAL A 58 -8.71 4.65 4.55
C VAL A 58 -10.03 4.14 3.98
N ASP A 59 -10.05 2.88 3.61
CA ASP A 59 -11.23 2.23 3.03
C ASP A 59 -12.13 1.62 4.11
N GLU A 60 -11.51 1.05 5.14
CA GLU A 60 -12.21 0.39 6.24
C GLU A 60 -11.49 0.58 7.58
N ILE A 61 -12.24 0.73 8.65
CA ILE A 61 -11.74 0.69 10.04
C ILE A 61 -12.04 -0.69 10.60
N LEU A 62 -11.01 -1.46 10.94
CA LEU A 62 -11.14 -2.80 11.51
C LEU A 62 -11.13 -2.78 13.03
N GLN A 63 -10.37 -1.85 13.63
CA GLN A 63 -10.27 -1.69 15.08
C GLN A 63 -10.04 -0.22 15.42
N SER A 64 -10.76 0.28 16.42
CA SER A 64 -10.59 1.62 16.98
C SER A 64 -11.00 1.65 18.43
N ASP A 65 -10.18 2.24 19.28
CA ASP A 65 -10.48 2.56 20.68
C ASP A 65 -11.37 3.81 20.84
N ARG A 66 -11.62 4.52 19.73
CA ARG A 66 -12.48 5.72 19.67
C ARG A 66 -13.87 5.43 19.08
N GLY A 67 -14.31 4.17 19.15
CA GLY A 67 -15.59 3.74 18.60
C GLY A 67 -15.54 3.36 17.12
N PRO A 68 -16.70 2.94 16.53
CA PRO A 68 -16.75 2.37 15.17
C PRO A 68 -16.56 3.40 14.06
N ASN A 69 -16.79 4.68 14.32
CA ASN A 69 -16.69 5.77 13.34
C ASN A 69 -15.80 6.91 13.85
N PRO A 70 -14.49 6.66 14.02
CA PRO A 70 -13.57 7.68 14.54
C PRO A 70 -13.46 8.86 13.58
N VAL A 71 -13.32 10.05 14.17
CA VAL A 71 -13.04 11.30 13.44
C VAL A 71 -11.61 11.77 13.74
N CYS A 72 -11.05 12.58 12.87
CA CYS A 72 -9.74 13.17 13.13
C CYS A 72 -9.89 14.48 13.91
N ASP A 73 -10.07 14.37 15.22
CA ASP A 73 -10.23 15.50 16.13
C ASP A 73 -8.95 16.31 16.34
N LYS A 74 -7.78 15.70 16.11
CA LYS A 74 -6.46 16.34 16.21
C LYS A 74 -5.91 16.83 14.86
N CYS A 75 -6.61 16.58 13.76
CA CYS A 75 -6.26 17.12 12.46
C CYS A 75 -6.45 18.64 12.40
N SER A 76 -5.77 19.26 11.46
CA SER A 76 -5.95 20.67 11.10
C SER A 76 -6.56 20.82 9.71
N GLY A 77 -7.01 22.04 9.37
CA GLY A 77 -7.54 22.36 8.05
C GLY A 77 -8.76 21.53 7.67
N ALA A 78 -8.80 21.10 6.41
CA ALA A 78 -9.94 20.40 5.83
C ALA A 78 -10.26 19.04 6.49
N ASN A 79 -9.27 18.42 7.14
CA ASN A 79 -9.44 17.11 7.80
C ASN A 79 -9.92 17.21 9.26
N LYS A 80 -9.97 18.42 9.82
CA LYS A 80 -10.44 18.63 11.20
C LYS A 80 -11.84 18.06 11.41
N ASP A 81 -11.98 17.17 12.38
CA ASP A 81 -13.24 16.52 12.77
C ASP A 81 -13.93 15.70 11.64
N LYS A 82 -13.22 15.42 10.57
CA LYS A 82 -13.74 14.57 9.48
C LYS A 82 -13.62 13.08 9.83
N PRO A 83 -14.52 12.23 9.29
CA PRO A 83 -14.39 10.79 9.44
C PRO A 83 -13.04 10.28 8.94
N VAL A 84 -12.42 9.39 9.69
CA VAL A 84 -11.18 8.73 9.27
C VAL A 84 -11.43 7.79 8.10
N LYS A 85 -12.58 7.08 8.09
CA LYS A 85 -12.99 6.28 6.93
C LYS A 85 -13.22 7.18 5.72
N GLY A 86 -12.60 6.87 4.60
CA GLY A 86 -12.61 7.64 3.36
C GLY A 86 -11.56 8.75 3.28
N MET A 87 -10.85 9.02 4.37
CA MET A 87 -9.84 10.07 4.42
C MET A 87 -8.59 9.66 3.63
N VAL A 88 -8.09 10.57 2.81
CA VAL A 88 -6.78 10.42 2.16
C VAL A 88 -5.71 10.68 3.21
N ILE A 89 -4.93 9.66 3.52
CA ILE A 89 -3.87 9.71 4.52
C ILE A 89 -2.47 9.64 3.93
N LEU A 90 -2.36 9.30 2.66
CA LEU A 90 -1.10 9.16 1.93
C LEU A 90 -1.24 9.90 0.60
N TRP A 91 -0.27 10.75 0.23
CA TRP A 91 -0.32 11.50 -1.02
C TRP A 91 1.05 11.91 -1.54
N GLY A 92 1.11 12.15 -2.85
CA GLY A 92 2.26 12.75 -3.51
C GLY A 92 3.49 11.84 -3.60
N ILE A 93 3.35 10.53 -3.41
CA ILE A 93 4.48 9.61 -3.52
C ILE A 93 4.76 9.25 -4.98
N LYS A 94 6.05 9.22 -5.33
CA LYS A 94 6.56 8.95 -6.67
C LYS A 94 7.56 7.82 -6.63
N ARG A 95 7.62 7.07 -7.71
CA ARG A 95 8.61 6.01 -7.85
C ARG A 95 10.02 6.59 -7.91
N LYS A 96 10.92 5.99 -7.13
CA LYS A 96 12.36 6.25 -7.15
C LYS A 96 13.11 4.92 -7.02
N GLY A 97 13.50 4.36 -8.17
CA GLY A 97 14.06 3.01 -8.18
C GLY A 97 13.05 1.95 -7.75
N ASN A 98 13.37 1.24 -6.67
CA ASN A 98 12.52 0.18 -6.08
C ASN A 98 11.63 0.70 -4.93
N THR A 99 11.62 1.99 -4.69
CA THR A 99 10.86 2.64 -3.63
C THR A 99 9.94 3.71 -4.20
N TRP A 100 8.99 4.16 -3.38
CA TRP A 100 8.13 5.31 -3.66
C TRP A 100 8.27 6.29 -2.52
N GLU A 101 8.62 7.53 -2.82
CA GLU A 101 8.95 8.54 -1.82
C GLU A 101 8.58 9.94 -2.27
N GLY A 102 8.95 10.96 -1.48
CA GLY A 102 8.70 12.37 -1.76
C GLY A 102 7.31 12.86 -1.38
N GLY A 103 6.45 11.98 -0.87
CA GLY A 103 5.11 12.31 -0.41
C GLY A 103 5.00 12.47 1.10
N LYS A 104 3.74 12.50 1.55
CA LYS A 104 3.36 12.69 2.96
C LYS A 104 2.40 11.60 3.41
N ILE A 105 2.43 11.35 4.70
CA ILE A 105 1.46 10.50 5.39
C ILE A 105 0.91 11.20 6.62
N LEU A 106 -0.41 11.17 6.77
CA LEU A 106 -1.14 11.66 7.95
C LEU A 106 -1.38 10.51 8.90
N ASP A 107 -1.06 10.71 10.18
CA ASP A 107 -1.53 9.86 11.26
C ASP A 107 -2.84 10.43 11.83
N PRO A 108 -4.01 9.81 11.58
CA PRO A 108 -5.28 10.34 12.05
C PRO A 108 -5.43 10.32 13.58
N ALA A 109 -4.67 9.48 14.28
CA ALA A 109 -4.72 9.40 15.74
C ALA A 109 -4.07 10.62 16.41
N SER A 110 -2.98 11.12 15.84
CA SER A 110 -2.24 12.28 16.35
C SER A 110 -2.49 13.58 15.59
N GLY A 111 -3.04 13.51 14.39
CA GLY A 111 -3.18 14.65 13.48
C GLY A 111 -1.86 15.10 12.84
N LYS A 112 -0.77 14.38 13.09
CA LYS A 112 0.55 14.73 12.57
C LYS A 112 0.76 14.22 11.16
N VAL A 113 1.49 15.02 10.37
CA VAL A 113 1.88 14.69 9.00
C VAL A 113 3.39 14.47 8.95
N TYR A 114 3.78 13.37 8.32
CA TYR A 114 5.17 12.96 8.17
C TYR A 114 5.55 12.88 6.69
N SER A 115 6.83 13.01 6.40
CA SER A 115 7.38 12.53 5.13
C SER A 115 7.29 11.01 5.09
N VAL A 116 7.16 10.42 3.89
CA VAL A 116 6.93 8.98 3.77
C VAL A 116 7.77 8.37 2.65
N LYS A 117 8.21 7.15 2.92
CA LYS A 117 8.80 6.24 1.94
C LYS A 117 8.09 4.91 2.05
N VAL A 118 7.65 4.36 0.93
CA VAL A 118 7.02 3.04 0.87
C VAL A 118 7.84 2.11 -0.02
N THR A 119 7.97 0.86 0.42
CA THR A 119 8.76 -0.15 -0.28
C THR A 119 8.01 -1.48 -0.26
N PRO A 120 7.55 -1.98 -1.43
CA PRO A 120 7.04 -3.33 -1.51
C PRO A 120 8.14 -4.35 -1.19
N THR A 121 7.81 -5.33 -0.38
CA THR A 121 8.72 -6.40 0.04
C THR A 121 8.04 -7.77 -0.08
N GLU A 122 8.81 -8.84 0.06
CA GLU A 122 8.32 -10.21 0.02
C GLU A 122 7.45 -10.51 -1.20
N GLY A 123 7.97 -10.19 -2.39
CA GLY A 123 7.26 -10.41 -3.65
C GLY A 123 6.00 -9.56 -3.83
N GLY A 124 5.90 -8.44 -3.12
CA GLY A 124 4.76 -7.53 -3.15
C GLY A 124 3.64 -7.90 -2.17
N SER A 125 3.83 -8.92 -1.33
CA SER A 125 2.84 -9.32 -0.32
C SER A 125 2.83 -8.41 0.91
N LYS A 126 3.93 -7.69 1.14
CA LYS A 126 4.07 -6.72 2.22
C LYS A 126 4.52 -5.36 1.71
N LEU A 127 4.18 -4.32 2.45
CA LEU A 127 4.57 -2.96 2.19
C LEU A 127 5.21 -2.37 3.45
N GLU A 128 6.47 -2.03 3.38
CA GLU A 128 7.11 -1.21 4.40
C GLU A 128 6.71 0.23 4.19
N VAL A 129 6.12 0.82 5.22
CA VAL A 129 5.67 2.22 5.25
C VAL A 129 6.47 2.94 6.32
N ARG A 130 7.42 3.78 5.89
CA ARG A 130 8.29 4.54 6.79
C ARG A 130 7.88 6.00 6.81
N GLY A 131 7.38 6.45 7.95
CA GLY A 131 7.13 7.86 8.24
C GLY A 131 8.31 8.47 8.97
N PHE A 132 8.70 9.69 8.62
CA PHE A 132 9.83 10.39 9.25
C PHE A 132 9.65 11.90 9.22
N MET A 133 10.33 12.58 10.12
CA MET A 133 10.43 14.04 10.16
C MET A 133 11.88 14.45 9.93
N GLY A 134 12.10 15.41 8.99
CA GLY A 134 13.43 15.86 8.63
C GLY A 134 14.22 14.79 7.89
N PHE A 135 15.19 14.16 8.57
CA PHE A 135 16.01 13.08 7.99
C PHE A 135 15.33 11.72 8.12
N SER A 136 15.50 10.87 7.11
CA SER A 136 14.91 9.51 7.09
C SER A 136 15.42 8.59 8.21
N LEU A 137 16.50 8.94 8.90
CA LEU A 137 17.02 8.22 10.07
C LEU A 137 16.12 8.37 11.31
N LEU A 138 15.36 9.48 11.40
CA LEU A 138 14.46 9.78 12.52
C LEU A 138 13.02 9.43 12.11
N GLY A 139 12.71 8.16 12.07
CA GLY A 139 11.42 7.71 11.62
C GLY A 139 10.99 6.40 12.25
N ARG A 140 9.78 5.98 11.87
CA ARG A 140 9.15 4.73 12.28
C ARG A 140 8.68 3.98 11.05
N THR A 141 8.95 2.68 11.01
CA THR A 141 8.52 1.79 9.95
C THR A 141 7.37 0.91 10.43
N GLN A 142 6.30 0.87 9.65
CA GLN A 142 5.23 -0.11 9.77
C GLN A 142 5.28 -1.07 8.60
N THR A 143 4.83 -2.30 8.82
CA THR A 143 4.64 -3.28 7.76
C THR A 143 3.15 -3.49 7.55
N TRP A 144 2.67 -3.16 6.35
CA TRP A 144 1.29 -3.43 5.93
C TRP A 144 1.25 -4.72 5.13
N VAL A 145 0.14 -5.41 5.18
CA VAL A 145 -0.05 -6.71 4.53
C VAL A 145 -1.05 -6.56 3.38
N ARG A 146 -0.68 -7.02 2.19
CA ARG A 146 -1.59 -6.99 1.03
C ARG A 146 -2.80 -7.88 1.27
N GLN A 147 -3.97 -7.38 0.92
CA GLN A 147 -5.21 -8.15 0.91
C GLN A 147 -5.32 -9.06 -0.30
#